data_f504fe0c000f59437266a401e5949633
#
_entry.id   f504fe0c000f59437266a401e5949633
#
_cell.length_a   1.000
_cell.length_b   1.000
_cell.length_c   1.000
_cell.angle_alpha   90.00
_cell.angle_beta   90.00
_cell.angle_gamma   90.00
#
_symmetry.space_group_name_H-M   'P 1'
#
loop_
_entity.id
_entity.type
_entity.pdbx_description
1 polymer ?
#
loop_
_entity_poly.entity_id
_entity_poly.type
_entity_poly.pdbx_seq_one_letter_code
_entity_poly.pdbx_strand_id
1 'polypeptide(L)'
;YRVKPTTIKYVNFYEEEQFQWKTIPGNKTSALKMAFKLGLKRIGLWLRTVRAPFLTATFAPIFIGAAVAWSDLKDNGIAENWSWKMFWLVLGGASLAQIATNASNDFFDHTSNADEINKVASPFNGGSRVIQVGLMTAGQVLLTALVSIIGTVGIGLYLNQQVSGNFFGNTPILWTGIIGTFLALGYTGDPVRLGYKGFGEIAIALGFGPIMVMGAHYVLTAPIHNNDLALWNWVEALIASVPIGILVMLIVWINQFQDAPSDAAVGKNTWVVRTAVNDGWMRLEKPLSLYKQFMVEAFLSVAAIGFLGIFTDFGTVYAFAALLPVLLVWKAFKMADEWMVKWNNPDADRQKVPYELLLVNVSTIGIHFLTGILLSVAYIL
;
A
#
# COMPACT_ATOMS: atom_id res chain seq x y z
N TYR A 1 42.98 13.63 6.17
CA TYR A 1 42.18 12.70 7.00
C TYR A 1 41.37 11.86 6.06
N ARG A 2 41.74 10.57 5.85
CA ARG A 2 40.95 9.59 5.08
C ARG A 2 39.89 9.04 6.00
N VAL A 3 38.67 9.51 5.84
CA VAL A 3 37.48 8.85 6.40
C VAL A 3 37.21 7.59 5.58
N LYS A 4 37.38 6.41 6.17
CA LYS A 4 36.96 5.14 5.55
C LYS A 4 35.44 5.10 5.55
N PRO A 5 34.77 5.00 4.40
CA PRO A 5 33.33 5.08 4.35
C PRO A 5 32.73 3.68 4.56
N THR A 6 32.15 3.44 5.72
CA THR A 6 31.22 2.31 5.94
C THR A 6 29.83 2.56 5.29
N THR A 7 29.61 3.75 4.79
CA THR A 7 28.37 4.22 4.14
C THR A 7 28.29 3.86 2.65
N ILE A 8 29.42 3.44 2.03
CA ILE A 8 29.52 3.21 0.57
C ILE A 8 28.74 1.96 0.10
N LYS A 9 28.42 0.99 0.97
CA LYS A 9 27.69 -0.22 0.52
C LYS A 9 26.27 0.05 0.04
N TYR A 10 25.58 1.07 0.54
CA TYR A 10 24.25 1.41 0.07
C TYR A 10 24.26 2.40 -1.12
N VAL A 11 25.20 3.33 -1.14
CA VAL A 11 25.37 4.28 -2.26
C VAL A 11 25.95 3.55 -3.50
N ASN A 12 26.88 2.63 -3.32
CA ASN A 12 27.45 1.84 -4.43
C ASN A 12 26.45 0.89 -5.10
N PHE A 13 25.37 0.50 -4.43
CA PHE A 13 24.31 -0.27 -5.09
C PHE A 13 23.59 0.55 -6.19
N TYR A 14 23.66 1.87 -6.11
CA TYR A 14 23.09 2.79 -7.09
C TYR A 14 24.11 3.29 -8.13
N GLU A 15 25.40 3.41 -7.80
CA GLU A 15 26.45 3.93 -8.69
C GLU A 15 27.04 2.87 -9.65
N GLU A 16 27.03 1.59 -9.29
CA GLU A 16 27.54 0.50 -10.16
C GLU A 16 26.61 0.15 -11.32
N GLU A 17 25.42 0.76 -11.44
CA GLU A 17 24.46 0.46 -12.51
C GLU A 17 24.52 1.40 -13.73
N GLN A 18 25.51 2.28 -13.87
CA GLN A 18 25.75 2.92 -15.16
C GLN A 18 26.24 1.89 -16.19
N PHE A 19 25.32 1.47 -17.03
CA PHE A 19 25.50 0.43 -18.03
C PHE A 19 26.52 0.87 -19.08
N GLN A 20 27.77 0.43 -19.00
CA GLN A 20 28.70 0.49 -20.12
C GLN A 20 28.33 -0.63 -21.11
N TRP A 21 27.85 -0.25 -22.28
CA TRP A 21 27.69 -1.15 -23.43
C TRP A 21 29.07 -1.66 -23.87
N LYS A 22 29.54 -2.74 -23.27
CA LYS A 22 30.67 -3.49 -23.78
C LYS A 22 30.20 -4.59 -24.72
N THR A 23 30.80 -4.62 -25.88
CA THR A 23 30.66 -5.57 -27.01
C THR A 23 30.00 -6.91 -26.68
N ILE A 24 28.95 -7.25 -27.44
CA ILE A 24 28.25 -8.55 -27.39
C ILE A 24 29.23 -9.67 -27.68
N PRO A 25 29.39 -10.66 -26.80
CA PRO A 25 30.28 -11.81 -27.06
C PRO A 25 29.77 -12.61 -28.26
N GLY A 26 30.66 -12.93 -29.19
CA GLY A 26 30.32 -13.68 -30.44
C GLY A 26 29.88 -15.14 -30.24
N ASN A 27 29.68 -15.63 -29.01
CA ASN A 27 29.23 -16.99 -28.72
C ASN A 27 27.74 -16.98 -28.28
N LYS A 28 26.90 -17.80 -28.95
CA LYS A 28 25.46 -17.90 -28.69
C LYS A 28 25.12 -18.15 -27.20
N THR A 29 25.91 -18.96 -26.51
CA THR A 29 25.68 -19.30 -25.08
C THR A 29 25.93 -18.10 -24.16
N SER A 30 26.95 -17.28 -24.45
CA SER A 30 27.21 -16.06 -23.69
C SER A 30 26.21 -14.95 -24.02
N ALA A 31 25.73 -14.87 -25.27
CA ALA A 31 24.65 -13.96 -25.67
C ALA A 31 23.33 -14.30 -24.96
N LEU A 32 22.98 -15.58 -24.86
CA LEU A 32 21.78 -16.04 -24.14
C LEU A 32 21.87 -15.76 -22.64
N LYS A 33 23.01 -16.02 -21.99
CA LYS A 33 23.24 -15.68 -20.59
C LYS A 33 23.17 -14.18 -20.34
N MET A 34 23.69 -13.37 -21.26
CA MET A 34 23.63 -11.92 -21.19
C MET A 34 22.19 -11.40 -21.36
N ALA A 35 21.44 -11.94 -22.33
CA ALA A 35 20.03 -11.60 -22.55
C ALA A 35 19.18 -11.96 -21.33
N PHE A 36 19.40 -13.13 -20.72
CA PHE A 36 18.74 -13.55 -19.47
C PHE A 36 19.08 -12.60 -18.31
N LYS A 37 20.35 -12.25 -18.11
CA LYS A 37 20.79 -11.31 -17.08
C LYS A 37 20.20 -9.91 -17.29
N LEU A 38 20.08 -9.45 -18.53
CA LEU A 38 19.42 -8.19 -18.89
C LEU A 38 17.90 -8.26 -18.61
N GLY A 39 17.27 -9.40 -18.93
CA GLY A 39 15.87 -9.65 -18.60
C GLY A 39 15.60 -9.55 -17.10
N LEU A 40 16.41 -10.24 -16.28
CA LEU A 40 16.32 -10.17 -14.81
C LEU A 40 16.53 -8.76 -14.27
N LYS A 41 17.49 -8.00 -14.81
CA LYS A 41 17.68 -6.58 -14.43
C LYS A 41 16.48 -5.71 -14.77
N ARG A 42 15.87 -5.91 -15.97
CA ARG A 42 14.64 -5.19 -16.35
C ARG A 42 13.46 -5.54 -15.44
N ILE A 43 13.30 -6.82 -15.09
CA ILE A 43 12.27 -7.25 -14.12
C ILE A 43 12.53 -6.59 -12.77
N GLY A 44 13.76 -6.61 -12.26
CA GLY A 44 14.13 -5.96 -11.01
C GLY A 44 13.84 -4.45 -11.02
N LEU A 45 14.15 -3.77 -12.12
CA LEU A 45 13.83 -2.37 -12.31
C LEU A 45 12.31 -2.13 -12.28
N TRP A 46 11.55 -2.96 -12.99
CA TRP A 46 10.10 -2.85 -13.02
C TRP A 46 9.49 -3.10 -11.64
N LEU A 47 9.89 -4.16 -10.94
CA LEU A 47 9.45 -4.46 -9.56
C LEU A 47 9.72 -3.31 -8.61
N ARG A 48 10.84 -2.60 -8.78
CA ARG A 48 11.19 -1.42 -8.01
C ARG A 48 10.28 -0.23 -8.34
N THR A 49 10.06 0.06 -9.63
CA THR A 49 9.19 1.15 -10.09
C THR A 49 7.76 1.00 -9.59
N VAL A 50 7.22 -0.23 -9.61
CA VAL A 50 5.87 -0.52 -9.11
C VAL A 50 5.81 -0.66 -7.59
N ARG A 51 6.97 -0.59 -6.90
CA ARG A 51 7.09 -0.81 -5.45
C ARG A 51 6.46 -2.13 -5.02
N ALA A 52 6.83 -3.22 -5.68
CA ALA A 52 6.21 -4.54 -5.53
C ALA A 52 5.96 -5.01 -4.08
N PRO A 53 6.86 -4.77 -3.09
CA PRO A 53 6.58 -5.15 -1.69
C PRO A 53 5.32 -4.51 -1.11
N PHE A 54 4.93 -3.32 -1.60
CA PHE A 54 3.72 -2.63 -1.15
C PHE A 54 2.43 -3.16 -1.78
N LEU A 55 2.49 -4.02 -2.81
CA LEU A 55 1.30 -4.67 -3.37
C LEU A 55 0.57 -5.56 -2.36
N THR A 56 1.23 -5.98 -1.29
CA THR A 56 0.58 -6.63 -0.14
C THR A 56 -0.54 -5.78 0.45
N ALA A 57 -0.39 -4.43 0.39
CA ALA A 57 -1.43 -3.50 0.83
C ALA A 57 -2.72 -3.58 -0.02
N THR A 58 -2.62 -4.00 -1.29
CA THR A 58 -3.78 -4.32 -2.14
C THR A 58 -4.27 -5.75 -1.94
N PHE A 59 -3.37 -6.71 -1.81
CA PHE A 59 -3.74 -8.13 -1.78
C PHE A 59 -4.59 -8.46 -0.54
N ALA A 60 -4.21 -7.98 0.64
CA ALA A 60 -4.92 -8.28 1.87
C ALA A 60 -6.39 -7.77 1.86
N PRO A 61 -6.69 -6.51 1.49
CA PRO A 61 -8.07 -6.05 1.35
C PRO A 61 -8.89 -6.86 0.35
N ILE A 62 -8.32 -7.18 -0.82
CA ILE A 62 -9.03 -7.97 -1.85
C ILE A 62 -9.29 -9.39 -1.35
N PHE A 63 -8.36 -10.00 -0.61
CA PHE A 63 -8.57 -11.32 -0.01
C PHE A 63 -9.66 -11.30 1.05
N ILE A 64 -9.75 -10.24 1.88
CA ILE A 64 -10.83 -10.08 2.87
C ILE A 64 -12.17 -9.94 2.13
N GLY A 65 -12.28 -9.04 1.15
CA GLY A 65 -13.53 -8.87 0.38
C GLY A 65 -13.96 -10.15 -0.34
N ALA A 66 -12.99 -10.92 -0.86
CA ALA A 66 -13.22 -12.22 -1.47
C ALA A 66 -13.66 -13.29 -0.46
N ALA A 67 -13.08 -13.28 0.74
CA ALA A 67 -13.41 -14.23 1.79
C ALA A 67 -14.82 -14.00 2.33
N VAL A 68 -15.20 -12.74 2.58
CA VAL A 68 -16.59 -12.38 2.96
C VAL A 68 -17.55 -12.77 1.84
N ALA A 69 -17.22 -12.51 0.58
CA ALA A 69 -18.06 -12.91 -0.56
C ALA A 69 -18.22 -14.44 -0.67
N TRP A 70 -17.15 -15.19 -0.38
CA TRP A 70 -17.22 -16.65 -0.33
C TRP A 70 -18.15 -17.14 0.80
N SER A 71 -18.06 -16.54 2.00
CA SER A 71 -18.97 -16.85 3.11
C SER A 71 -20.42 -16.61 2.70
N ASP A 72 -20.72 -15.44 2.14
CA ASP A 72 -22.08 -15.11 1.68
C ASP A 72 -22.62 -16.11 0.63
N LEU A 73 -21.81 -16.50 -0.35
CA LEU A 73 -22.20 -17.50 -1.35
C LEU A 73 -22.47 -18.87 -0.73
N LYS A 74 -21.63 -19.26 0.25
CA LYS A 74 -21.80 -20.52 1.00
C LYS A 74 -23.08 -20.52 1.83
N ASP A 75 -23.35 -19.42 2.55
CA ASP A 75 -24.54 -19.30 3.41
C ASP A 75 -25.85 -19.24 2.60
N ASN A 76 -25.79 -18.71 1.37
CA ASN A 76 -26.89 -18.75 0.42
C ASN A 76 -27.00 -20.09 -0.35
N GLY A 77 -26.14 -21.07 -0.09
CA GLY A 77 -26.16 -22.38 -0.73
C GLY A 77 -25.78 -22.40 -2.21
N ILE A 78 -25.04 -21.40 -2.68
CA ILE A 78 -24.63 -21.20 -4.09
C ILE A 78 -23.13 -21.02 -4.26
N ALA A 79 -22.33 -21.65 -3.40
CA ALA A 79 -20.86 -21.59 -3.43
C ALA A 79 -20.25 -22.01 -4.79
N GLU A 80 -20.94 -22.87 -5.55
CA GLU A 80 -20.55 -23.27 -6.91
C GLU A 80 -20.53 -22.11 -7.90
N ASN A 81 -21.21 -21.00 -7.61
CA ASN A 81 -21.19 -19.80 -8.44
C ASN A 81 -19.97 -18.91 -8.23
N TRP A 82 -19.00 -19.33 -7.39
CA TRP A 82 -17.73 -18.65 -7.25
C TRP A 82 -16.99 -18.50 -8.57
N SER A 83 -16.56 -17.29 -8.88
CA SER A 83 -15.87 -16.98 -10.14
C SER A 83 -14.41 -16.59 -9.92
N TRP A 84 -13.49 -17.54 -10.17
CA TRP A 84 -12.06 -17.25 -10.20
C TRP A 84 -11.68 -16.18 -11.23
N LYS A 85 -12.40 -16.12 -12.37
CA LYS A 85 -12.18 -15.07 -13.36
C LYS A 85 -12.43 -13.69 -12.78
N MET A 86 -13.55 -13.49 -12.06
CA MET A 86 -13.86 -12.21 -11.45
C MET A 86 -12.87 -11.88 -10.33
N PHE A 87 -12.48 -12.85 -9.51
CA PHE A 87 -11.47 -12.66 -8.49
C PHE A 87 -10.14 -12.14 -9.06
N TRP A 88 -9.60 -12.77 -10.11
CA TRP A 88 -8.33 -12.35 -10.72
C TRP A 88 -8.44 -11.00 -11.43
N LEU A 89 -9.59 -10.66 -12.00
CA LEU A 89 -9.83 -9.34 -12.59
C LEU A 89 -9.89 -8.25 -11.51
N VAL A 90 -10.59 -8.49 -10.40
CA VAL A 90 -10.64 -7.56 -9.26
C VAL A 90 -9.23 -7.33 -8.70
N LEU A 91 -8.49 -8.41 -8.43
CA LEU A 91 -7.12 -8.33 -7.91
C LEU A 91 -6.19 -7.61 -8.89
N GLY A 92 -6.30 -7.91 -10.18
CA GLY A 92 -5.51 -7.27 -11.25
C GLY A 92 -5.83 -5.78 -11.38
N GLY A 93 -7.11 -5.42 -11.42
CA GLY A 93 -7.57 -4.03 -11.49
C GLY A 93 -7.11 -3.19 -10.30
N ALA A 94 -7.27 -3.73 -9.08
CA ALA A 94 -6.82 -3.07 -7.85
C ALA A 94 -5.28 -2.93 -7.80
N SER A 95 -4.54 -3.96 -8.26
CA SER A 95 -3.08 -3.90 -8.36
C SER A 95 -2.60 -2.84 -9.34
N LEU A 96 -3.25 -2.71 -10.50
CA LEU A 96 -2.96 -1.65 -11.46
C LEU A 96 -3.27 -0.27 -10.88
N ALA A 97 -4.35 -0.11 -10.12
CA ALA A 97 -4.67 1.14 -9.42
C ALA A 97 -3.55 1.55 -8.45
N GLN A 98 -3.03 0.60 -7.68
CA GLN A 98 -1.91 0.87 -6.76
C GLN A 98 -0.62 1.19 -7.52
N ILE A 99 -0.31 0.49 -8.61
CA ILE A 99 0.85 0.79 -9.47
C ILE A 99 0.72 2.21 -10.03
N ALA A 100 -0.47 2.59 -10.51
CA ALA A 100 -0.74 3.94 -11.00
C ALA A 100 -0.50 4.99 -9.92
N THR A 101 -1.00 4.75 -8.69
CA THR A 101 -0.79 5.63 -7.54
C THR A 101 0.69 5.78 -7.21
N ASN A 102 1.43 4.67 -7.11
CA ASN A 102 2.86 4.69 -6.79
C ASN A 102 3.68 5.43 -7.85
N ALA A 103 3.43 5.17 -9.14
CA ALA A 103 4.12 5.82 -10.23
C ALA A 103 3.75 7.31 -10.36
N SER A 104 2.47 7.67 -10.14
CA SER A 104 2.04 9.07 -10.07
C SER A 104 2.71 9.81 -8.91
N ASN A 105 2.80 9.17 -7.74
CA ASN A 105 3.47 9.75 -6.58
C ASN A 105 4.94 10.04 -6.89
N ASP A 106 5.68 9.08 -7.45
CA ASP A 106 7.09 9.27 -7.81
C ASP A 106 7.27 10.40 -8.85
N PHE A 107 6.35 10.54 -9.82
CA PHE A 107 6.38 11.62 -10.79
C PHE A 107 6.11 13.00 -10.15
N PHE A 108 5.06 13.12 -9.33
CA PHE A 108 4.70 14.40 -8.72
C PHE A 108 5.65 14.81 -7.61
N ASP A 109 6.16 13.87 -6.79
CA ASP A 109 7.17 14.17 -5.77
C ASP A 109 8.52 14.55 -6.40
N HIS A 110 8.85 14.02 -7.58
CA HIS A 110 9.98 14.52 -8.39
C HIS A 110 9.73 15.94 -8.89
N THR A 111 8.58 16.23 -9.49
CA THR A 111 8.29 17.58 -10.04
C THR A 111 8.17 18.65 -8.96
N SER A 112 7.80 18.29 -7.72
CA SER A 112 7.76 19.20 -6.57
C SER A 112 9.08 19.30 -5.81
N ASN A 113 10.14 18.58 -6.23
CA ASN A 113 11.43 18.43 -5.58
C ASN A 113 11.38 17.77 -4.18
N ALA A 114 10.28 17.15 -3.78
CA ALA A 114 10.17 16.47 -2.49
C ALA A 114 11.19 15.33 -2.36
N ASP A 115 11.33 14.54 -3.43
CA ASP A 115 12.27 13.43 -3.50
C ASP A 115 13.74 13.89 -3.61
N GLU A 116 14.03 15.01 -4.27
CA GLU A 116 15.39 15.56 -4.42
C GLU A 116 15.94 16.09 -3.09
N ILE A 117 15.08 16.68 -2.27
CA ILE A 117 15.46 17.20 -0.94
C ILE A 117 15.68 16.06 0.05
N ASN A 118 14.96 14.96 -0.11
CA ASN A 118 15.10 13.79 0.77
C ASN A 118 16.43 13.08 0.53
N LYS A 119 17.39 13.27 1.45
CA LYS A 119 18.73 12.64 1.41
C LYS A 119 18.78 11.27 2.08
N VAL A 120 17.70 10.84 2.71
CA VAL A 120 17.61 9.61 3.53
C VAL A 120 16.56 8.66 2.97
N ALA A 121 16.64 8.39 1.67
CA ALA A 121 15.73 7.46 1.02
C ALA A 121 16.07 6.00 1.35
N SER A 122 15.04 5.20 1.62
CA SER A 122 15.14 3.76 1.88
C SER A 122 14.15 3.00 0.98
N PRO A 123 14.14 1.65 0.99
CA PRO A 123 13.13 0.90 0.25
C PRO A 123 11.67 1.21 0.62
N PHE A 124 11.43 1.88 1.76
CA PHE A 124 10.10 2.16 2.29
C PHE A 124 9.69 3.63 2.24
N ASN A 125 10.65 4.55 2.11
CA ASN A 125 10.41 5.99 2.08
C ASN A 125 11.18 6.69 0.94
N GLY A 126 10.82 7.92 0.60
CA GLY A 126 11.51 8.75 -0.41
C GLY A 126 11.32 8.26 -1.85
N GLY A 127 10.20 7.65 -2.17
CA GLY A 127 9.89 7.19 -3.51
C GLY A 127 10.63 5.91 -3.95
N SER A 128 10.43 5.48 -5.21
CA SER A 128 11.17 4.36 -5.80
C SER A 128 12.61 4.73 -6.18
N ARG A 129 12.90 6.02 -6.27
CA ARG A 129 14.18 6.63 -6.66
C ARG A 129 14.66 6.30 -8.08
N VAL A 130 13.82 5.68 -8.91
CA VAL A 130 14.21 5.29 -10.27
C VAL A 130 14.51 6.50 -11.17
N ILE A 131 13.88 7.65 -10.91
CA ILE A 131 14.14 8.91 -11.62
C ILE A 131 15.45 9.51 -11.12
N GLN A 132 15.64 9.65 -9.81
CA GLN A 132 16.80 10.30 -9.19
C GLN A 132 18.12 9.58 -9.49
N VAL A 133 18.08 8.24 -9.63
CA VAL A 133 19.27 7.46 -10.00
C VAL A 133 19.41 7.25 -11.52
N GLY A 134 18.57 7.87 -12.33
CA GLY A 134 18.65 7.84 -13.79
C GLY A 134 18.29 6.50 -14.45
N LEU A 135 17.61 5.61 -13.73
CA LEU A 135 17.17 4.31 -14.28
C LEU A 135 15.94 4.43 -15.19
N MET A 136 15.08 5.41 -14.92
CA MET A 136 13.94 5.78 -15.77
C MET A 136 13.82 7.31 -15.85
N THR A 137 13.31 7.80 -16.97
CA THR A 137 12.94 9.21 -17.09
C THR A 137 11.60 9.47 -16.41
N ALA A 138 11.36 10.72 -15.98
CA ALA A 138 10.07 11.12 -15.42
C ALA A 138 8.90 10.80 -16.38
N GLY A 139 9.11 10.98 -17.71
CA GLY A 139 8.12 10.62 -18.72
C GLY A 139 7.80 9.12 -18.79
N GLN A 140 8.79 8.24 -18.56
CA GLN A 140 8.56 6.79 -18.52
C GLN A 140 7.77 6.39 -17.24
N VAL A 141 8.04 7.03 -16.12
CA VAL A 141 7.29 6.80 -14.87
C VAL A 141 5.85 7.29 -15.03
N LEU A 142 5.65 8.47 -15.62
CA LEU A 142 4.31 8.98 -15.94
C LEU A 142 3.56 8.05 -16.90
N LEU A 143 4.23 7.55 -17.94
CA LEU A 143 3.62 6.57 -18.87
C LEU A 143 3.21 5.29 -18.13
N THR A 144 4.01 4.80 -17.18
CA THR A 144 3.64 3.65 -16.34
C THR A 144 2.36 3.94 -15.55
N ALA A 145 2.24 5.13 -14.96
CA ALA A 145 1.03 5.56 -14.26
C ALA A 145 -0.19 5.60 -15.21
N LEU A 146 -0.05 6.22 -16.38
CA LEU A 146 -1.15 6.35 -17.36
C LEU A 146 -1.62 5.00 -17.91
N VAL A 147 -0.69 4.11 -18.26
CA VAL A 147 -1.05 2.76 -18.75
C VAL A 147 -1.75 1.97 -17.66
N SER A 148 -1.27 2.07 -16.41
CA SER A 148 -1.87 1.36 -15.28
C SER A 148 -3.28 1.88 -14.97
N ILE A 149 -3.51 3.20 -15.03
CA ILE A 149 -4.85 3.77 -14.78
C ILE A 149 -5.83 3.40 -15.91
N ILE A 150 -5.39 3.41 -17.18
CA ILE A 150 -6.20 2.96 -18.31
C ILE A 150 -6.59 1.50 -18.12
N GLY A 151 -5.64 0.64 -17.72
CA GLY A 151 -5.90 -0.76 -17.41
C GLY A 151 -6.91 -0.93 -16.27
N THR A 152 -6.75 -0.16 -15.17
CA THR A 152 -7.70 -0.14 -14.03
C THR A 152 -9.10 0.23 -14.49
N VAL A 153 -9.25 1.32 -15.24
CA VAL A 153 -10.55 1.79 -15.75
C VAL A 153 -11.15 0.75 -16.70
N GLY A 154 -10.36 0.19 -17.61
CA GLY A 154 -10.82 -0.85 -18.54
C GLY A 154 -11.35 -2.10 -17.82
N ILE A 155 -10.62 -2.60 -16.82
CA ILE A 155 -11.06 -3.73 -16.00
C ILE A 155 -12.31 -3.35 -15.19
N GLY A 156 -12.33 -2.17 -14.54
CA GLY A 156 -13.47 -1.70 -13.76
C GLY A 156 -14.75 -1.61 -14.59
N LEU A 157 -14.69 -1.03 -15.80
CA LEU A 157 -15.82 -0.97 -16.71
C LEU A 157 -16.27 -2.36 -17.19
N TYR A 158 -15.32 -3.25 -17.46
CA TYR A 158 -15.64 -4.64 -17.81
C TYR A 158 -16.35 -5.36 -16.66
N LEU A 159 -15.86 -5.21 -15.41
CA LEU A 159 -16.52 -5.77 -14.23
C LEU A 159 -17.93 -5.19 -14.05
N ASN A 160 -18.10 -3.88 -14.26
CA ASN A 160 -19.40 -3.22 -14.20
C ASN A 160 -20.37 -3.80 -15.22
N GLN A 161 -19.91 -4.05 -16.45
CA GLN A 161 -20.72 -4.71 -17.47
C GLN A 161 -21.11 -6.13 -17.08
N GLN A 162 -20.20 -6.90 -16.47
CA GLN A 162 -20.52 -8.28 -16.06
C GLN A 162 -21.58 -8.34 -14.97
N VAL A 163 -21.62 -7.35 -14.07
CA VAL A 163 -22.59 -7.30 -12.96
C VAL A 163 -23.93 -6.68 -13.39
N SER A 164 -23.90 -5.63 -14.21
CA SER A 164 -25.11 -4.83 -14.52
C SER A 164 -25.60 -4.97 -15.96
N GLY A 165 -24.87 -5.68 -16.83
CA GLY A 165 -25.17 -5.72 -18.27
C GLY A 165 -24.80 -4.44 -19.04
N ASN A 166 -24.25 -3.40 -18.36
CA ASN A 166 -23.91 -2.12 -18.95
C ASN A 166 -22.55 -1.62 -18.44
N PHE A 167 -21.65 -1.18 -19.34
CA PHE A 167 -20.35 -0.61 -18.96
C PHE A 167 -20.46 0.59 -18.01
N PHE A 168 -21.49 1.39 -18.13
CA PHE A 168 -21.75 2.60 -17.33
C PHE A 168 -22.99 2.45 -16.44
N GLY A 169 -23.38 1.21 -16.13
CA GLY A 169 -24.47 0.93 -15.19
C GLY A 169 -24.19 1.58 -13.84
N ASN A 170 -25.24 2.17 -13.24
CA ASN A 170 -25.12 2.81 -11.92
C ASN A 170 -25.03 1.76 -10.82
N THR A 171 -23.83 1.34 -10.49
CA THR A 171 -23.55 0.28 -9.51
C THR A 171 -22.48 0.72 -8.51
N PRO A 172 -22.35 0.04 -7.36
CA PRO A 172 -21.27 0.24 -6.42
C PRO A 172 -19.88 0.12 -7.05
N ILE A 173 -19.66 -0.82 -7.99
CA ILE A 173 -18.31 -0.98 -8.61
C ILE A 173 -17.98 0.23 -9.50
N LEU A 174 -18.92 0.84 -10.18
CA LEU A 174 -18.69 2.08 -10.93
C LEU A 174 -18.23 3.20 -9.99
N TRP A 175 -18.94 3.39 -8.88
CA TRP A 175 -18.63 4.45 -7.91
C TRP A 175 -17.32 4.19 -7.15
N THR A 176 -17.06 2.95 -6.72
CA THR A 176 -15.77 2.61 -6.10
C THR A 176 -14.61 2.81 -7.09
N GLY A 177 -14.82 2.52 -8.38
CA GLY A 177 -13.85 2.79 -9.44
C GLY A 177 -13.58 4.29 -9.62
N ILE A 178 -14.64 5.11 -9.69
CA ILE A 178 -14.52 6.58 -9.82
C ILE A 178 -13.82 7.17 -8.60
N ILE A 179 -14.29 6.85 -7.39
CA ILE A 179 -13.74 7.37 -6.14
C ILE A 179 -12.30 6.88 -5.96
N GLY A 180 -12.04 5.58 -6.18
CA GLY A 180 -10.71 5.01 -6.07
C GLY A 180 -9.72 5.66 -7.04
N THR A 181 -10.13 5.89 -8.29
CA THR A 181 -9.30 6.61 -9.29
C THR A 181 -9.04 8.06 -8.86
N PHE A 182 -10.06 8.75 -8.34
CA PHE A 182 -9.89 10.11 -7.81
C PHE A 182 -8.91 10.14 -6.64
N LEU A 183 -9.03 9.21 -5.68
CA LEU A 183 -8.11 9.12 -4.56
C LEU A 183 -6.68 8.79 -5.01
N ALA A 184 -6.53 7.87 -5.97
CA ALA A 184 -5.24 7.44 -6.50
C ALA A 184 -4.49 8.60 -7.19
N LEU A 185 -5.14 9.30 -8.12
CA LEU A 185 -4.53 10.41 -8.85
C LEU A 185 -4.44 11.68 -8.01
N GLY A 186 -5.45 11.95 -7.19
CA GLY A 186 -5.53 13.12 -6.32
C GLY A 186 -4.63 13.03 -5.08
N TYR A 187 -4.01 11.88 -4.81
CA TYR A 187 -3.15 11.72 -3.64
C TYR A 187 -1.97 12.71 -3.66
N THR A 188 -1.23 12.77 -4.76
CA THR A 188 -0.12 13.72 -4.97
C THR A 188 -0.34 14.67 -6.15
N GLY A 189 -1.28 14.36 -7.05
CA GLY A 189 -1.52 15.10 -8.28
C GLY A 189 -2.20 16.45 -8.06
N ASP A 190 -1.74 17.47 -8.80
CA ASP A 190 -2.38 18.79 -8.84
C ASP A 190 -3.76 18.73 -9.52
N PRO A 191 -4.71 19.54 -9.08
CA PRO A 191 -4.69 20.51 -7.97
C PRO A 191 -5.11 19.92 -6.60
N VAL A 192 -5.44 18.64 -6.54
CA VAL A 192 -6.07 18.00 -5.36
C VAL A 192 -5.05 17.82 -4.23
N ARG A 193 -3.95 17.10 -4.47
CA ARG A 193 -2.81 16.90 -3.56
C ARG A 193 -3.22 16.52 -2.13
N LEU A 194 -4.05 15.48 -1.96
CA LEU A 194 -4.57 15.06 -0.65
C LEU A 194 -3.46 14.81 0.38
N GLY A 195 -2.36 14.16 -0.04
CA GLY A 195 -1.21 13.91 0.81
C GLY A 195 -0.52 15.16 1.31
N TYR A 196 -0.53 16.25 0.51
CA TYR A 196 0.03 17.55 0.90
C TYR A 196 -0.90 18.35 1.82
N LYS A 197 -2.21 18.09 1.79
CA LYS A 197 -3.24 18.85 2.52
C LYS A 197 -3.68 18.14 3.82
N GLY A 198 -3.04 17.03 4.20
CA GLY A 198 -3.36 16.25 5.40
C GLY A 198 -4.66 15.44 5.30
N PHE A 199 -5.04 15.06 4.08
CA PHE A 199 -6.12 14.10 3.82
C PHE A 199 -5.58 12.78 3.27
N GLY A 200 -4.26 12.66 3.13
CA GLY A 200 -3.61 11.49 2.55
C GLY A 200 -3.86 10.21 3.35
N GLU A 201 -3.73 10.27 4.66
CA GLU A 201 -3.91 9.14 5.57
C GLU A 201 -5.36 8.63 5.53
N ILE A 202 -6.34 9.53 5.53
CA ILE A 202 -7.76 9.19 5.38
C ILE A 202 -8.02 8.59 4.00
N ALA A 203 -7.48 9.19 2.94
CA ALA A 203 -7.64 8.69 1.58
C ALA A 203 -7.12 7.26 1.43
N ILE A 204 -5.99 6.94 2.08
CA ILE A 204 -5.43 5.58 2.10
C ILE A 204 -6.29 4.63 2.91
N ALA A 205 -6.72 5.01 4.13
CA ALA A 205 -7.58 4.18 4.96
C ALA A 205 -8.88 3.81 4.23
N LEU A 206 -9.53 4.79 3.59
CA LEU A 206 -10.76 4.59 2.83
C LEU A 206 -10.52 3.81 1.52
N GLY A 207 -9.45 4.14 0.80
CA GLY A 207 -9.12 3.52 -0.48
C GLY A 207 -8.82 2.03 -0.35
N PHE A 208 -7.94 1.67 0.58
CA PHE A 208 -7.52 0.28 0.80
C PHE A 208 -8.46 -0.50 1.74
N GLY A 209 -9.22 0.16 2.60
CA GLY A 209 -10.24 -0.45 3.41
C GLY A 209 -11.57 -0.56 2.64
N PRO A 210 -12.55 0.31 2.92
CA PRO A 210 -13.90 0.19 2.39
C PRO A 210 -13.98 0.06 0.86
N ILE A 211 -13.26 0.89 0.10
CA ILE A 211 -13.37 0.90 -1.36
C ILE A 211 -12.91 -0.41 -1.97
N MET A 212 -11.74 -0.94 -1.57
CA MET A 212 -11.24 -2.20 -2.12
C MET A 212 -12.02 -3.41 -1.61
N VAL A 213 -12.30 -3.50 -0.31
CA VAL A 213 -13.00 -4.65 0.27
C VAL A 213 -14.42 -4.74 -0.25
N MET A 214 -15.20 -3.64 -0.16
CA MET A 214 -16.59 -3.61 -0.63
C MET A 214 -16.70 -3.75 -2.14
N GLY A 215 -15.78 -3.15 -2.90
CA GLY A 215 -15.74 -3.30 -4.36
C GLY A 215 -15.48 -4.76 -4.78
N ALA A 216 -14.55 -5.44 -4.13
CA ALA A 216 -14.28 -6.86 -4.37
C ALA A 216 -15.47 -7.73 -3.98
N HIS A 217 -16.04 -7.50 -2.79
CA HIS A 217 -17.20 -8.20 -2.30
C HIS A 217 -18.40 -8.04 -3.25
N TYR A 218 -18.74 -6.82 -3.67
CA TYR A 218 -19.86 -6.56 -4.57
C TYR A 218 -19.75 -7.33 -5.89
N VAL A 219 -18.57 -7.33 -6.51
CA VAL A 219 -18.36 -8.05 -7.77
C VAL A 219 -18.51 -9.57 -7.59
N LEU A 220 -17.98 -10.11 -6.50
CA LEU A 220 -17.92 -11.55 -6.26
C LEU A 220 -19.27 -12.12 -5.75
N THR A 221 -20.12 -11.28 -5.15
CA THR A 221 -21.48 -11.64 -4.72
C THR A 221 -22.55 -11.30 -5.77
N ALA A 222 -22.16 -10.95 -7.00
CA ALA A 222 -23.10 -10.67 -8.09
C ALA A 222 -24.20 -11.77 -8.28
N PRO A 223 -23.90 -13.07 -8.12
CA PRO A 223 -24.91 -14.11 -8.19
C PRO A 223 -26.01 -14.03 -7.11
N ILE A 224 -25.74 -13.38 -5.96
CA ILE A 224 -26.71 -13.20 -4.88
C ILE A 224 -27.62 -12.01 -5.18
N HIS A 225 -27.01 -10.84 -5.40
CA HIS A 225 -27.76 -9.59 -5.46
C HIS A 225 -28.29 -9.24 -6.86
N ASN A 226 -27.71 -9.83 -7.92
CA ASN A 226 -28.13 -9.57 -9.31
C ASN A 226 -28.37 -8.07 -9.59
N ASN A 227 -27.46 -7.22 -9.09
CA ASN A 227 -27.52 -5.75 -9.13
C ASN A 227 -28.67 -5.09 -8.33
N ASP A 228 -29.37 -5.82 -7.47
CA ASP A 228 -30.29 -5.26 -6.48
C ASP A 228 -29.53 -4.96 -5.17
N LEU A 229 -29.40 -3.68 -4.83
CA LEU A 229 -28.66 -3.23 -3.64
C LEU A 229 -29.31 -3.67 -2.31
N ALA A 230 -30.62 -3.98 -2.32
CA ALA A 230 -31.30 -4.48 -1.14
C ALA A 230 -30.86 -5.90 -0.76
N LEU A 231 -30.33 -6.66 -1.72
CA LEU A 231 -29.82 -8.02 -1.54
C LEU A 231 -28.31 -8.07 -1.32
N TRP A 232 -27.62 -6.93 -1.37
CA TRP A 232 -26.17 -6.86 -1.16
C TRP A 232 -25.83 -6.70 0.33
N ASN A 233 -25.11 -7.68 0.89
CA ASN A 233 -24.64 -7.67 2.28
C ASN A 233 -23.42 -6.72 2.46
N TRP A 234 -23.60 -5.43 2.17
CA TRP A 234 -22.54 -4.43 2.22
C TRP A 234 -22.04 -4.14 3.63
N VAL A 235 -22.87 -4.36 4.66
CA VAL A 235 -22.53 -4.07 6.07
C VAL A 235 -21.41 -4.98 6.54
N GLU A 236 -21.48 -6.26 6.21
CA GLU A 236 -20.45 -7.25 6.54
C GLU A 236 -19.09 -6.87 5.91
N ALA A 237 -19.10 -6.58 4.61
CA ALA A 237 -17.89 -6.15 3.91
C ALA A 237 -17.31 -4.84 4.47
N LEU A 238 -18.16 -3.89 4.88
CA LEU A 238 -17.73 -2.65 5.51
C LEU A 238 -17.07 -2.92 6.86
N ILE A 239 -17.67 -3.73 7.73
CA ILE A 239 -17.13 -4.09 9.04
C ILE A 239 -15.76 -4.78 8.86
N ALA A 240 -15.66 -5.75 7.96
CA ALA A 240 -14.42 -6.46 7.67
C ALA A 240 -13.32 -5.55 7.12
N SER A 241 -13.68 -4.43 6.49
CA SER A 241 -12.73 -3.47 5.89
C SER A 241 -12.01 -2.57 6.88
N VAL A 242 -12.60 -2.35 8.07
CA VAL A 242 -12.10 -1.36 9.04
C VAL A 242 -10.68 -1.65 9.51
N PRO A 243 -10.37 -2.85 10.05
CA PRO A 243 -9.03 -3.12 10.57
C PRO A 243 -7.96 -3.01 9.48
N ILE A 244 -8.25 -3.49 8.27
CA ILE A 244 -7.26 -3.50 7.20
C ILE A 244 -7.00 -2.09 6.65
N GLY A 245 -8.02 -1.25 6.57
CA GLY A 245 -7.89 0.16 6.19
C GLY A 245 -6.99 0.94 7.16
N ILE A 246 -7.18 0.75 8.47
CA ILE A 246 -6.33 1.35 9.50
C ILE A 246 -4.88 0.84 9.37
N LEU A 247 -4.69 -0.47 9.20
CA LEU A 247 -3.35 -1.06 9.11
C LEU A 247 -2.59 -0.60 7.86
N VAL A 248 -3.25 -0.42 6.70
CA VAL A 248 -2.60 0.14 5.50
C VAL A 248 -2.23 1.61 5.72
N MET A 249 -3.11 2.39 6.35
CA MET A 249 -2.79 3.77 6.75
C MET A 249 -1.52 3.80 7.62
N LEU A 250 -1.37 2.89 8.56
CA LEU A 250 -0.21 2.82 9.45
C LEU A 250 1.10 2.44 8.73
N ILE A 251 1.04 1.69 7.61
CA ILE A 251 2.22 1.47 6.75
C ILE A 251 2.73 2.81 6.22
N VAL A 252 1.84 3.66 5.72
CA VAL A 252 2.22 4.99 5.21
C VAL A 252 2.65 5.89 6.35
N TRP A 253 1.95 5.86 7.48
CA TRP A 253 2.26 6.64 8.67
C TRP A 253 3.70 6.42 9.15
N ILE A 254 4.11 5.17 9.33
CA ILE A 254 5.46 4.87 9.82
C ILE A 254 6.54 5.20 8.80
N ASN A 255 6.24 5.12 7.49
CA ASN A 255 7.17 5.53 6.43
C ASN A 255 7.37 7.06 6.42
N GLN A 256 6.35 7.85 6.77
CA GLN A 256 6.43 9.31 6.86
C GLN A 256 7.35 9.81 7.99
N PHE A 257 7.71 8.99 8.98
CA PHE A 257 8.67 9.42 10.01
C PHE A 257 10.03 9.79 9.44
N GLN A 258 10.50 8.98 8.51
CA GLN A 258 11.78 9.21 7.84
C GLN A 258 11.71 10.39 6.87
N ASP A 259 10.53 10.61 6.28
CA ASP A 259 10.27 11.68 5.29
C ASP A 259 9.87 13.02 5.95
N ALA A 260 9.49 13.02 7.23
CA ALA A 260 8.92 14.19 7.90
C ALA A 260 9.75 15.48 7.75
N PRO A 261 11.08 15.49 7.87
CA PRO A 261 11.87 16.71 7.69
C PRO A 261 11.84 17.23 6.24
N SER A 262 11.89 16.33 5.23
CA SER A 262 11.81 16.70 3.81
C SER A 262 10.39 17.10 3.40
N ASP A 263 9.37 16.39 3.89
CA ASP A 263 7.97 16.72 3.66
C ASP A 263 7.63 18.12 4.19
N ALA A 264 8.06 18.44 5.41
CA ALA A 264 7.88 19.78 6.00
C ALA A 264 8.57 20.87 5.17
N ALA A 265 9.78 20.59 4.63
CA ALA A 265 10.55 21.56 3.86
C ALA A 265 9.88 21.92 2.51
N VAL A 266 9.07 21.01 1.91
CA VAL A 266 8.30 21.25 0.68
C VAL A 266 6.82 21.59 0.94
N GLY A 267 6.43 21.80 2.19
CA GLY A 267 5.05 22.14 2.57
C GLY A 267 4.06 20.98 2.47
N LYS A 268 4.54 19.73 2.49
CA LYS A 268 3.70 18.53 2.53
C LYS A 268 3.25 18.29 3.97
N ASN A 269 2.01 18.66 4.26
CA ASN A 269 1.43 18.67 5.61
C ASN A 269 0.75 17.33 5.95
N THR A 270 1.50 16.24 5.97
CA THR A 270 1.03 14.93 6.46
C THR A 270 0.64 14.99 7.94
N TRP A 271 -0.12 14.02 8.44
CA TRP A 271 -0.46 13.98 9.87
C TRP A 271 0.78 13.83 10.74
N VAL A 272 1.82 13.14 10.28
CA VAL A 272 3.10 13.08 10.99
C VAL A 272 3.73 14.47 11.09
N VAL A 273 3.81 15.23 10.00
CA VAL A 273 4.33 16.61 9.99
C VAL A 273 3.49 17.54 10.89
N ARG A 274 2.15 17.46 10.79
CA ARG A 274 1.22 18.31 11.55
C ARG A 274 1.27 18.07 13.06
N THR A 275 1.55 16.85 13.48
CA THR A 275 1.56 16.48 14.90
C THR A 275 2.95 16.48 15.50
N ALA A 276 3.99 16.59 14.67
CA ALA A 276 5.37 16.79 15.11
C ALA A 276 5.57 18.20 15.71
N VAL A 277 6.55 18.32 16.60
CA VAL A 277 7.03 19.60 17.13
C VAL A 277 8.38 19.90 16.47
N ASN A 278 8.51 21.08 15.87
CA ASN A 278 9.77 21.53 15.26
C ASN A 278 10.35 22.68 16.07
N ASP A 279 11.35 22.40 16.89
CA ASP A 279 12.08 23.33 17.77
C ASP A 279 13.59 23.38 17.43
N GLY A 280 13.91 23.24 16.16
CA GLY A 280 15.29 23.10 15.62
C GLY A 280 15.61 21.67 15.21
N TRP A 281 14.90 20.70 15.73
CA TRP A 281 14.84 19.33 15.27
C TRP A 281 13.39 18.81 15.36
N MET A 282 12.96 18.06 14.33
CA MET A 282 11.59 17.55 14.30
C MET A 282 11.39 16.43 15.32
N ARG A 283 10.59 16.66 16.33
CA ARG A 283 10.25 15.72 17.39
C ARG A 283 9.00 14.94 17.02
N LEU A 284 9.07 13.62 17.08
CA LEU A 284 8.05 12.70 16.55
C LEU A 284 7.34 11.87 17.65
N GLU A 285 7.42 12.28 18.93
CA GLU A 285 6.81 11.53 20.04
C GLU A 285 5.28 11.45 19.89
N LYS A 286 4.64 12.58 19.55
CA LYS A 286 3.19 12.59 19.34
C LYS A 286 2.76 11.75 18.13
N PRO A 287 3.39 11.89 16.93
CA PRO A 287 3.17 10.95 15.85
C PRO A 287 3.33 9.47 16.23
N LEU A 288 4.35 9.13 17.03
CA LEU A 288 4.56 7.76 17.50
C LEU A 288 3.46 7.29 18.45
N SER A 289 3.01 8.15 19.36
CA SER A 289 1.88 7.85 20.24
C SER A 289 0.60 7.56 19.44
N LEU A 290 0.31 8.37 18.42
CA LEU A 290 -0.84 8.15 17.54
C LEU A 290 -0.71 6.89 16.70
N TYR A 291 0.48 6.58 16.18
CA TYR A 291 0.74 5.31 15.49
C TYR A 291 0.39 4.11 16.37
N LYS A 292 0.82 4.13 17.65
CA LYS A 292 0.53 3.06 18.60
C LYS A 292 -0.96 2.99 18.91
N GLN A 293 -1.62 4.12 19.09
CA GLN A 293 -3.06 4.20 19.34
C GLN A 293 -3.85 3.59 18.19
N PHE A 294 -3.61 4.02 16.94
CA PHE A 294 -4.31 3.47 15.78
C PHE A 294 -4.01 1.98 15.55
N MET A 295 -2.80 1.52 15.90
CA MET A 295 -2.49 0.10 15.87
C MET A 295 -3.37 -0.69 16.86
N VAL A 296 -3.56 -0.19 18.06
CA VAL A 296 -4.47 -0.79 19.06
C VAL A 296 -5.92 -0.75 18.56
N GLU A 297 -6.37 0.38 17.98
CA GLU A 297 -7.72 0.51 17.41
C GLU A 297 -7.98 -0.50 16.27
N ALA A 298 -6.97 -0.76 15.41
CA ALA A 298 -7.07 -1.80 14.39
C ALA A 298 -7.29 -3.18 14.99
N PHE A 299 -6.56 -3.53 16.06
CA PHE A 299 -6.74 -4.84 16.75
C PHE A 299 -8.03 -4.90 17.56
N LEU A 300 -8.48 -3.79 18.14
CA LEU A 300 -9.81 -3.70 18.76
C LEU A 300 -10.93 -3.90 17.74
N SER A 301 -10.79 -3.38 16.52
CA SER A 301 -11.77 -3.62 15.44
C SER A 301 -11.77 -5.08 14.97
N VAL A 302 -10.62 -5.77 14.95
CA VAL A 302 -10.56 -7.23 14.72
C VAL A 302 -11.30 -7.98 15.84
N ALA A 303 -11.05 -7.62 17.10
CA ALA A 303 -11.75 -8.24 18.24
C ALA A 303 -13.27 -7.98 18.16
N ALA A 304 -13.69 -6.77 17.76
CA ALA A 304 -15.11 -6.44 17.57
C ALA A 304 -15.78 -7.35 16.53
N ILE A 305 -15.08 -7.67 15.39
CA ILE A 305 -15.58 -8.64 14.40
C ILE A 305 -15.80 -10.02 15.05
N GLY A 306 -14.86 -10.46 15.89
CA GLY A 306 -14.99 -11.73 16.63
C GLY A 306 -16.19 -11.74 17.59
N PHE A 307 -16.40 -10.64 18.32
CA PHE A 307 -17.57 -10.52 19.20
C PHE A 307 -18.88 -10.41 18.43
N LEU A 308 -18.91 -9.68 17.31
CA LEU A 308 -20.09 -9.64 16.45
C LEU A 308 -20.47 -11.03 15.96
N GLY A 309 -19.52 -11.86 15.57
CA GLY A 309 -19.77 -13.24 15.16
C GLY A 309 -20.25 -14.18 16.29
N ILE A 310 -20.16 -13.77 17.58
CA ILE A 310 -20.76 -14.51 18.70
C ILE A 310 -22.19 -14.07 18.96
N PHE A 311 -22.50 -12.77 18.83
CA PHE A 311 -23.74 -12.19 19.32
C PHE A 311 -24.71 -11.74 18.22
N THR A 312 -24.28 -11.75 16.96
CA THR A 312 -25.07 -11.27 15.81
C THR A 312 -24.81 -12.13 14.58
N ASP A 313 -25.55 -11.85 13.50
CA ASP A 313 -25.32 -12.46 12.18
C ASP A 313 -24.19 -11.78 11.39
N PHE A 314 -23.48 -10.81 11.99
CA PHE A 314 -22.33 -10.14 11.40
C PHE A 314 -21.02 -10.59 12.03
N GLY A 315 -19.94 -10.61 11.22
CA GLY A 315 -18.62 -11.02 11.69
C GLY A 315 -18.47 -12.54 11.80
N THR A 316 -17.34 -12.96 12.31
CA THR A 316 -17.04 -14.36 12.53
C THR A 316 -16.23 -14.55 13.81
N VAL A 317 -16.59 -15.54 14.63
CA VAL A 317 -15.86 -15.88 15.84
C VAL A 317 -14.39 -16.25 15.57
N TYR A 318 -14.11 -16.77 14.39
CA TYR A 318 -12.74 -17.11 13.97
C TYR A 318 -11.85 -15.89 13.76
N ALA A 319 -12.42 -14.66 13.72
CA ALA A 319 -11.66 -13.41 13.63
C ALA A 319 -10.69 -13.23 14.81
N PHE A 320 -10.95 -13.84 15.97
CA PHE A 320 -10.00 -13.83 17.08
C PHE A 320 -8.64 -14.43 16.72
N ALA A 321 -8.55 -15.33 15.72
CA ALA A 321 -7.27 -15.82 15.22
C ALA A 321 -6.43 -14.71 14.56
N ALA A 322 -7.08 -13.69 13.99
CA ALA A 322 -6.39 -12.55 13.41
C ALA A 322 -5.81 -11.56 14.44
N LEU A 323 -5.96 -11.84 15.75
CA LEU A 323 -5.23 -11.16 16.83
C LEU A 323 -3.83 -11.72 17.08
N LEU A 324 -3.46 -12.89 16.53
CA LEU A 324 -2.14 -13.49 16.74
C LEU A 324 -0.96 -12.55 16.43
N PRO A 325 -1.01 -11.66 15.41
CA PRO A 325 0.07 -10.71 15.14
C PRO A 325 0.32 -9.69 16.27
N VAL A 326 -0.50 -9.62 17.32
CA VAL A 326 -0.30 -8.73 18.47
C VAL A 326 1.08 -8.88 19.12
N LEU A 327 1.68 -10.07 19.05
CA LEU A 327 3.04 -10.31 19.54
C LEU A 327 4.08 -9.55 18.70
N LEU A 328 3.85 -9.39 17.40
CA LEU A 328 4.69 -8.58 16.52
C LEU A 328 4.46 -7.09 16.78
N VAL A 329 3.22 -6.69 17.12
CA VAL A 329 2.90 -5.30 17.50
C VAL A 329 3.72 -4.87 18.71
N TRP A 330 3.77 -5.70 19.75
CA TRP A 330 4.58 -5.40 20.94
C TRP A 330 6.06 -5.22 20.62
N LYS A 331 6.63 -6.08 19.76
CA LYS A 331 8.01 -5.94 19.30
C LYS A 331 8.22 -4.65 18.47
N ALA A 332 7.29 -4.34 17.56
CA ALA A 332 7.34 -3.13 16.75
C ALA A 332 7.30 -1.86 17.63
N PHE A 333 6.45 -1.85 18.65
CA PHE A 333 6.39 -0.74 19.60
C PHE A 333 7.71 -0.55 20.36
N LYS A 334 8.30 -1.63 20.87
CA LYS A 334 9.58 -1.58 21.57
C LYS A 334 10.69 -1.04 20.65
N MET A 335 10.81 -1.55 19.44
CA MET A 335 11.79 -1.07 18.46
C MET A 335 11.56 0.40 18.09
N ALA A 336 10.30 0.83 17.98
CA ALA A 336 9.98 2.22 17.68
C ALA A 336 10.32 3.17 18.85
N ASP A 337 10.14 2.73 20.11
CA ASP A 337 10.57 3.50 21.28
C ASP A 337 12.10 3.62 21.35
N GLU A 338 12.82 2.51 21.13
CA GLU A 338 14.29 2.50 21.11
C GLU A 338 14.82 3.41 19.99
N TRP A 339 14.16 3.39 18.81
CA TRP A 339 14.47 4.30 17.73
C TRP A 339 14.22 5.77 18.10
N MET A 340 13.09 6.07 18.76
CA MET A 340 12.75 7.44 19.17
C MET A 340 13.79 8.04 20.13
N VAL A 341 14.33 7.26 21.05
CA VAL A 341 15.43 7.69 21.93
C VAL A 341 16.64 8.12 21.11
N LYS A 342 17.00 7.35 20.08
CA LYS A 342 18.13 7.68 19.18
C LYS A 342 17.81 8.88 18.28
N TRP A 343 16.58 8.98 17.78
CA TRP A 343 16.12 10.10 16.96
C TRP A 343 16.24 11.42 17.69
N ASN A 344 15.88 11.45 18.97
CA ASN A 344 15.93 12.65 19.80
C ASN A 344 17.33 12.98 20.37
N ASN A 345 18.31 12.08 20.23
CA ASN A 345 19.66 12.35 20.69
C ASN A 345 20.33 13.42 19.80
N PRO A 346 20.76 14.59 20.35
CA PRO A 346 21.44 15.64 19.58
C PRO A 346 22.71 15.16 18.87
N ASP A 347 23.44 14.22 19.46
CA ASP A 347 24.70 13.70 18.97
C ASP A 347 24.52 12.55 17.95
N ALA A 348 23.28 12.16 17.64
CA ALA A 348 23.00 11.08 16.73
C ALA A 348 23.38 11.42 15.28
N ASP A 349 23.89 10.42 14.56
CA ASP A 349 24.16 10.53 13.13
C ASP A 349 22.82 10.62 12.35
N ARG A 350 22.47 11.84 11.96
CA ARG A 350 21.22 12.17 11.25
C ARG A 350 21.09 11.50 9.88
N GLN A 351 22.15 10.93 9.35
CA GLN A 351 22.12 10.14 8.12
C GLN A 351 21.86 8.65 8.38
N LYS A 352 22.16 8.15 9.58
CA LYS A 352 22.00 6.71 9.91
C LYS A 352 20.72 6.41 10.66
N VAL A 353 20.36 7.24 11.65
CA VAL A 353 19.19 7.01 12.50
C VAL A 353 17.91 6.73 11.73
N PRO A 354 17.59 7.42 10.61
CA PRO A 354 16.41 7.09 9.83
C PRO A 354 16.36 5.63 9.32
N TYR A 355 17.50 5.06 8.95
CA TYR A 355 17.56 3.66 8.48
C TYR A 355 17.32 2.64 9.60
N GLU A 356 17.51 2.99 10.84
CA GLU A 356 17.27 2.09 11.97
C GLU A 356 15.76 1.85 12.20
N LEU A 357 14.89 2.68 11.62
CA LEU A 357 13.43 2.49 11.63
C LEU A 357 12.97 1.37 10.68
N LEU A 358 13.81 0.91 9.76
CA LEU A 358 13.43 -0.08 8.72
C LEU A 358 12.79 -1.35 9.28
N LEU A 359 13.24 -1.82 10.44
CA LEU A 359 12.64 -3.00 11.08
C LEU A 359 11.22 -2.74 11.53
N VAL A 360 10.89 -1.53 11.96
CA VAL A 360 9.51 -1.14 12.32
C VAL A 360 8.65 -1.05 11.07
N ASN A 361 9.16 -0.46 9.96
CA ASN A 361 8.45 -0.41 8.68
C ASN A 361 8.09 -1.83 8.20
N VAL A 362 9.08 -2.75 8.15
CA VAL A 362 8.87 -4.16 7.76
C VAL A 362 7.88 -4.86 8.69
N SER A 363 8.01 -4.63 10.01
CA SER A 363 7.09 -5.24 10.99
C SER A 363 5.66 -4.77 10.77
N THR A 364 5.44 -3.48 10.48
CA THR A 364 4.11 -2.92 10.21
C THR A 364 3.48 -3.56 8.95
N ILE A 365 4.27 -3.70 7.88
CA ILE A 365 3.83 -4.40 6.65
C ILE A 365 3.49 -5.87 6.97
N GLY A 366 4.33 -6.55 7.76
CA GLY A 366 4.11 -7.93 8.17
C GLY A 366 2.86 -8.11 9.03
N ILE A 367 2.64 -7.22 10.01
CA ILE A 367 1.44 -7.19 10.86
C ILE A 367 0.19 -7.03 9.99
N HIS A 368 0.18 -6.03 9.11
CA HIS A 368 -0.92 -5.80 8.17
C HIS A 368 -1.24 -7.05 7.34
N PHE A 369 -0.22 -7.63 6.69
CA PHE A 369 -0.42 -8.75 5.78
C PHE A 369 -0.89 -10.01 6.51
N LEU A 370 -0.27 -10.35 7.65
CA LEU A 370 -0.65 -11.49 8.46
C LEU A 370 -2.07 -11.34 9.02
N THR A 371 -2.43 -10.15 9.54
CA THR A 371 -3.78 -9.88 10.02
C THR A 371 -4.79 -10.03 8.89
N GLY A 372 -4.49 -9.50 7.69
CA GLY A 372 -5.37 -9.63 6.52
C GLY A 372 -5.57 -11.07 6.08
N ILE A 373 -4.50 -11.88 6.01
CA ILE A 373 -4.60 -13.31 5.68
C ILE A 373 -5.41 -14.07 6.73
N LEU A 374 -5.11 -13.88 8.03
CA LEU A 374 -5.81 -14.57 9.10
C LEU A 374 -7.29 -14.19 9.16
N LEU A 375 -7.62 -12.91 8.91
CA LEU A 375 -9.00 -12.46 8.85
C LEU A 375 -9.71 -13.05 7.61
N SER A 376 -9.04 -13.14 6.47
CA SER A 376 -9.59 -13.81 5.27
C SER A 376 -9.87 -15.29 5.55
N VAL A 377 -8.94 -16.00 6.18
CA VAL A 377 -9.15 -17.40 6.57
C VAL A 377 -10.32 -17.53 7.55
N ALA A 378 -10.45 -16.59 8.50
CA ALA A 378 -11.54 -16.59 9.48
C ALA A 378 -12.94 -16.49 8.83
N TYR A 379 -13.08 -15.76 7.73
CA TYR A 379 -14.34 -15.66 6.98
C TYR A 379 -14.61 -16.89 6.08
N ILE A 380 -13.57 -17.62 5.68
CA ILE A 380 -13.73 -18.84 4.86
C ILE A 380 -14.21 -20.04 5.73
N LEU A 381 -13.82 -20.07 7.00
CA LEU A 381 -14.16 -21.15 7.96
C LEU A 381 -15.62 -21.07 8.41
#